data_19cd4de3147cbd329b0e9777334bfe0b
#
_entry.id   19cd4de3147cbd329b0e9777334bfe0b
#
_cell.length_a   1.000
_cell.length_b   1.000
_cell.length_c   1.000
_cell.angle_alpha   90.00
_cell.angle_beta   90.00
_cell.angle_gamma   90.00
#
_symmetry.space_group_name_H-M   'P 1'
#
loop_
_entity.id
_entity.type
_entity.pdbx_description
1 polymer ?
#
loop_
_entity_poly.entity_id
_entity_poly.type
_entity_poly.pdbx_seq_one_letter_code
_entity_poly.pdbx_strand_id
1 'polypeptide(L)'
;MKRLTVIVKGWPRLSETFVAQELVGLEALDLELDLWSLRHPTDTRRHALHLQLKARVRYLPEYLWQEPGRVARGIGAAFRLPGWRAAFAAFLRDWRRDPTPNRGRRFGQACVLAAEMDPATAHLYAHFIHTPGSVARYAAILRGLGWSASAHAKDIWTTPAWEKAEKLADMAWCTTCTAAGADHLNALVPGKTHLVYHGLDLSRWPAPAEARAPRDGTDAQDPVQIVSVGRLVAKKGYDDLIAALGRLDKNTAWRLVHIGGGPLKASLQAQAAAAGIADRIDWRGAQDQNHVRAALAAGDLFVLASRVAADGDRDGLPNVLMEAASQGLALVATDVAAIPEFVAEACGVLVPPGDPASLATALQSLIGDPTARARLGTAAQSRVQRDFPFARGREALYQLLHPCLSPPTPL
;
A
#
# COMPACT_ATOMS: atom_id res chain seq x y z
N MET A 1 14.93 -25.66 8.87
CA MET A 1 14.67 -24.31 9.44
C MET A 1 13.20 -24.16 9.72
N LYS A 2 12.82 -23.32 10.65
CA LYS A 2 11.42 -22.98 10.89
C LYS A 2 10.92 -22.06 9.79
N ARG A 3 9.67 -22.27 9.33
CA ARG A 3 9.08 -21.60 8.17
C ARG A 3 8.08 -20.53 8.58
N LEU A 4 8.09 -19.40 7.88
CA LEU A 4 7.07 -18.35 7.99
C LEU A 4 5.96 -18.60 6.99
N THR A 5 4.73 -18.79 7.47
CA THR A 5 3.55 -18.86 6.60
C THR A 5 2.95 -17.47 6.44
N VAL A 6 3.00 -16.95 5.23
CA VAL A 6 2.49 -15.60 4.89
C VAL A 6 1.10 -15.71 4.26
N ILE A 7 0.16 -14.89 4.73
CA ILE A 7 -1.22 -14.87 4.26
C ILE A 7 -1.54 -13.53 3.61
N VAL A 8 -1.94 -13.57 2.33
CA VAL A 8 -2.29 -12.39 1.55
C VAL A 8 -3.71 -12.49 0.98
N LYS A 9 -4.35 -11.36 0.70
CA LYS A 9 -5.71 -11.34 0.15
C LYS A 9 -5.79 -11.90 -1.27
N GLY A 10 -4.80 -11.63 -2.09
CA GLY A 10 -4.66 -12.09 -3.49
C GLY A 10 -3.22 -11.95 -3.94
N TRP A 11 -2.74 -12.89 -4.76
CA TRP A 11 -1.38 -12.86 -5.29
C TRP A 11 -1.34 -13.40 -6.72
N PRO A 12 -0.57 -12.79 -7.63
CA PRO A 12 0.02 -11.45 -7.56
C PRO A 12 -1.03 -10.33 -7.68
N ARG A 13 -0.69 -9.12 -7.18
CA ARG A 13 -1.53 -7.91 -7.32
C ARG A 13 -0.68 -6.70 -7.70
N LEU A 14 -1.05 -6.03 -8.79
CA LEU A 14 -0.33 -4.87 -9.30
C LEU A 14 -0.36 -3.67 -8.34
N SER A 15 -1.44 -3.51 -7.58
CA SER A 15 -1.60 -2.40 -6.63
C SER A 15 -0.92 -2.61 -5.27
N GLU A 16 -0.30 -3.77 -5.06
CA GLU A 16 0.30 -4.17 -3.78
C GLU A 16 1.79 -4.55 -3.97
N THR A 17 2.52 -3.76 -4.77
CA THR A 17 3.96 -3.97 -5.04
C THR A 17 4.81 -3.95 -3.78
N PHE A 18 4.40 -3.22 -2.76
CA PHE A 18 5.08 -3.18 -1.48
C PHE A 18 5.09 -4.55 -0.77
N VAL A 19 4.02 -5.35 -0.90
CA VAL A 19 3.98 -6.73 -0.39
C VAL A 19 5.01 -7.58 -1.11
N ALA A 20 5.08 -7.49 -2.44
CA ALA A 20 6.07 -8.24 -3.22
C ALA A 20 7.51 -7.83 -2.86
N GLN A 21 7.76 -6.52 -2.72
CA GLN A 21 9.06 -5.99 -2.32
C GLN A 21 9.47 -6.51 -0.93
N GLU A 22 8.54 -6.50 0.02
CA GLU A 22 8.77 -7.01 1.37
C GLU A 22 9.11 -8.50 1.37
N LEU A 23 8.31 -9.33 0.70
CA LEU A 23 8.53 -10.79 0.68
C LEU A 23 9.85 -11.17 0.01
N VAL A 24 10.17 -10.57 -1.14
CA VAL A 24 11.47 -10.78 -1.82
C VAL A 24 12.62 -10.31 -0.93
N GLY A 25 12.44 -9.19 -0.22
CA GLY A 25 13.42 -8.69 0.72
C GLY A 25 13.65 -9.60 1.92
N LEU A 26 12.61 -10.24 2.44
CA LEU A 26 12.72 -11.23 3.53
C LEU A 26 13.40 -12.52 3.06
N GLU A 27 13.11 -13.00 1.85
CA GLU A 27 13.85 -14.15 1.27
C GLU A 27 15.34 -13.83 1.06
N ALA A 28 15.68 -12.58 0.75
CA ALA A 28 17.08 -12.16 0.64
C ALA A 28 17.84 -12.13 1.99
N LEU A 29 17.10 -12.24 3.10
CA LEU A 29 17.62 -12.43 4.47
C LEU A 29 17.49 -13.90 4.94
N ASP A 30 17.44 -14.84 4.00
CA ASP A 30 17.37 -16.28 4.23
C ASP A 30 16.15 -16.77 5.04
N LEU A 31 15.04 -16.02 5.04
CA LEU A 31 13.79 -16.49 5.60
C LEU A 31 13.09 -17.46 4.65
N GLU A 32 12.75 -18.65 5.15
CA GLU A 32 11.92 -19.61 4.41
C GLU A 32 10.45 -19.21 4.49
N LEU A 33 9.87 -18.85 3.34
CA LEU A 33 8.49 -18.40 3.21
C LEU A 33 7.60 -19.46 2.56
N ASP A 34 6.34 -19.58 3.01
CA ASP A 34 5.25 -20.31 2.34
C ASP A 34 4.08 -19.33 2.16
N LEU A 35 3.77 -18.95 0.92
CA LEU A 35 2.80 -17.91 0.63
C LEU A 35 1.41 -18.48 0.33
N TRP A 36 0.42 -18.04 1.11
CA TRP A 36 -0.98 -18.41 0.96
C TRP A 36 -1.85 -17.23 0.55
N SER A 37 -2.46 -17.36 -0.60
CA SER A 37 -3.39 -16.35 -1.14
C SER A 37 -4.83 -16.81 -0.92
N LEU A 38 -5.66 -15.92 -0.37
CA LEU A 38 -7.08 -16.20 -0.11
C LEU A 38 -7.93 -16.34 -1.37
N ARG A 39 -7.37 -15.99 -2.53
CA ARG A 39 -8.03 -16.10 -3.83
C ARG A 39 -7.00 -16.14 -4.97
N HIS A 40 -7.43 -16.62 -6.11
CA HIS A 40 -6.67 -16.53 -7.34
C HIS A 40 -6.50 -15.06 -7.80
N PRO A 41 -5.44 -14.76 -8.58
CA PRO A 41 -5.21 -13.41 -9.09
C PRO A 41 -6.34 -12.98 -10.03
N THR A 42 -6.72 -11.71 -9.93
CA THR A 42 -7.64 -11.06 -10.87
C THR A 42 -6.90 -10.28 -11.94
N ASP A 43 -5.62 -9.95 -11.69
CA ASP A 43 -4.78 -9.22 -12.62
C ASP A 43 -4.05 -10.20 -13.56
N THR A 44 -4.11 -9.95 -14.85
CA THR A 44 -3.40 -10.74 -15.88
C THR A 44 -1.94 -10.36 -16.01
N ARG A 45 -1.58 -9.14 -15.64
CA ARG A 45 -0.21 -8.60 -15.67
C ARG A 45 0.52 -8.86 -14.36
N ARG A 46 1.85 -9.02 -14.44
CA ARG A 46 2.73 -9.23 -13.28
C ARG A 46 3.87 -8.21 -13.31
N HIS A 47 4.28 -7.73 -12.15
CA HIS A 47 5.53 -6.99 -12.00
C HIS A 47 6.72 -7.96 -11.98
N ALA A 48 7.90 -7.49 -12.38
CA ALA A 48 9.15 -8.26 -12.30
C ALA A 48 9.43 -8.76 -10.86
N LEU A 49 9.03 -8.01 -9.83
CA LEU A 49 9.14 -8.44 -8.43
C LEU A 49 8.38 -9.73 -8.11
N HIS A 50 7.19 -9.91 -8.68
CA HIS A 50 6.42 -11.14 -8.44
C HIS A 50 7.13 -12.39 -8.98
N LEU A 51 8.00 -12.23 -10.00
CA LEU A 51 8.78 -13.31 -10.60
C LEU A 51 10.06 -13.61 -9.80
N GLN A 52 10.50 -12.71 -8.93
CA GLN A 52 11.68 -12.89 -8.08
C GLN A 52 11.37 -13.71 -6.82
N LEU A 53 10.12 -13.77 -6.40
CA LEU A 53 9.71 -14.55 -5.22
C LEU A 53 9.94 -16.04 -5.48
N LYS A 54 10.70 -16.70 -4.61
CA LYS A 54 11.03 -18.14 -4.66
C LYS A 54 10.03 -18.97 -3.87
N ALA A 55 9.36 -18.36 -2.89
CA ALA A 55 8.37 -19.02 -2.04
C ALA A 55 7.29 -19.72 -2.86
N ARG A 56 6.91 -20.92 -2.38
CA ARG A 56 5.77 -21.62 -2.94
C ARG A 56 4.50 -20.82 -2.71
N VAL A 57 3.73 -20.56 -3.78
CA VAL A 57 2.44 -19.89 -3.71
C VAL A 57 1.32 -20.94 -3.73
N ARG A 58 0.45 -20.90 -2.73
CA ARG A 58 -0.74 -21.75 -2.63
C ARG A 58 -2.00 -20.89 -2.56
N TYR A 59 -3.10 -21.40 -3.08
CA TYR A 59 -4.37 -20.70 -3.11
C TYR A 59 -5.40 -21.41 -2.24
N LEU A 60 -6.10 -20.66 -1.40
CA LEU A 60 -7.29 -21.13 -0.70
C LEU A 60 -8.53 -20.96 -1.59
N PRO A 61 -9.58 -21.75 -1.40
CA PRO A 61 -10.83 -21.55 -2.12
C PRO A 61 -11.37 -20.14 -1.79
N GLU A 62 -11.54 -19.30 -2.81
CA GLU A 62 -12.06 -17.94 -2.58
C GLU A 62 -13.46 -17.99 -1.98
N TYR A 63 -14.30 -18.91 -2.50
CA TYR A 63 -15.57 -19.26 -1.92
C TYR A 63 -15.58 -20.75 -1.58
N LEU A 64 -16.14 -21.11 -0.43
CA LEU A 64 -16.07 -22.49 0.09
C LEU A 64 -16.73 -23.52 -0.83
N TRP A 65 -17.72 -23.11 -1.63
CA TRP A 65 -18.39 -24.01 -2.58
C TRP A 65 -17.57 -24.31 -3.83
N GLN A 66 -16.49 -23.60 -4.11
CA GLN A 66 -15.60 -23.87 -5.25
C GLN A 66 -14.85 -25.20 -5.09
N GLU A 67 -14.50 -25.56 -3.85
CA GLU A 67 -13.75 -26.76 -3.53
C GLU A 67 -14.37 -27.48 -2.31
N PRO A 68 -15.64 -27.93 -2.37
CA PRO A 68 -16.38 -28.41 -1.19
C PRO A 68 -15.72 -29.61 -0.52
N GLY A 69 -15.16 -30.54 -1.29
CA GLY A 69 -14.42 -31.69 -0.76
C GLY A 69 -13.14 -31.32 -0.02
N ARG A 70 -12.40 -30.31 -0.49
CA ARG A 70 -11.21 -29.78 0.19
C ARG A 70 -11.59 -29.09 1.50
N VAL A 71 -12.66 -28.29 1.47
CA VAL A 71 -13.19 -27.60 2.66
C VAL A 71 -13.66 -28.62 3.70
N ALA A 72 -14.42 -29.65 3.30
CA ALA A 72 -14.89 -30.69 4.21
C ALA A 72 -13.70 -31.43 4.88
N ARG A 73 -12.69 -31.81 4.10
CA ARG A 73 -11.46 -32.42 4.65
C ARG A 73 -10.72 -31.47 5.59
N GLY A 74 -10.61 -30.19 5.22
CA GLY A 74 -9.99 -29.15 6.06
C GLY A 74 -10.69 -28.99 7.40
N ILE A 75 -12.03 -28.91 7.42
CA ILE A 75 -12.84 -28.83 8.64
C ILE A 75 -12.67 -30.12 9.48
N GLY A 76 -12.74 -31.31 8.84
CA GLY A 76 -12.56 -32.59 9.54
C GLY A 76 -11.17 -32.74 10.17
N ALA A 77 -10.13 -32.27 9.50
CA ALA A 77 -8.77 -32.22 10.06
C ALA A 77 -8.67 -31.19 11.20
N ALA A 78 -9.20 -30.00 11.00
CA ALA A 78 -9.19 -28.93 12.00
C ALA A 78 -9.93 -29.32 13.30
N PHE A 79 -11.02 -30.09 13.19
CA PHE A 79 -11.77 -30.61 14.34
C PHE A 79 -10.90 -31.47 15.29
N ARG A 80 -9.85 -32.11 14.75
CA ARG A 80 -8.91 -32.94 15.53
C ARG A 80 -7.76 -32.14 16.15
N LEU A 81 -7.60 -30.87 15.78
CA LEU A 81 -6.54 -30.02 16.31
C LEU A 81 -6.87 -29.56 17.76
N PRO A 82 -5.85 -29.42 18.63
CA PRO A 82 -6.07 -29.06 20.03
C PRO A 82 -6.76 -27.71 20.21
N GLY A 83 -6.52 -26.78 19.27
CA GLY A 83 -7.11 -25.44 19.29
C GLY A 83 -8.54 -25.31 18.76
N TRP A 84 -9.19 -26.42 18.30
CA TRP A 84 -10.51 -26.38 17.68
C TRP A 84 -11.57 -25.64 18.51
N ARG A 85 -11.71 -26.01 19.79
CA ARG A 85 -12.73 -25.40 20.67
C ARG A 85 -12.53 -23.88 20.80
N ALA A 86 -11.29 -23.46 20.98
CA ALA A 86 -10.95 -22.04 21.12
C ALA A 86 -11.17 -21.28 19.80
N ALA A 87 -10.75 -21.84 18.67
CA ALA A 87 -10.95 -21.22 17.34
C ALA A 87 -12.44 -21.11 16.99
N PHE A 88 -13.23 -22.16 17.27
CA PHE A 88 -14.67 -22.15 17.02
C PHE A 88 -15.40 -21.14 17.93
N ALA A 89 -15.01 -21.05 19.20
CA ALA A 89 -15.54 -20.04 20.12
C ALA A 89 -15.22 -18.61 19.67
N ALA A 90 -13.99 -18.36 19.21
CA ALA A 90 -13.60 -17.08 18.62
C ALA A 90 -14.42 -16.76 17.36
N PHE A 91 -14.58 -17.74 16.46
CA PHE A 91 -15.44 -17.59 15.28
C PHE A 91 -16.89 -17.25 15.65
N LEU A 92 -17.51 -17.98 16.59
CA LEU A 92 -18.89 -17.73 17.01
C LEU A 92 -19.07 -16.34 17.62
N ARG A 93 -18.10 -15.87 18.42
CA ARG A 93 -18.10 -14.53 19.00
C ARG A 93 -18.04 -13.46 17.90
N ASP A 94 -17.16 -13.63 16.94
CA ASP A 94 -17.02 -12.71 15.80
C ASP A 94 -18.29 -12.76 14.91
N TRP A 95 -18.84 -13.95 14.66
CA TRP A 95 -20.06 -14.12 13.86
C TRP A 95 -21.29 -13.49 14.49
N ARG A 96 -21.44 -13.55 15.83
CA ARG A 96 -22.55 -12.89 16.53
C ARG A 96 -22.54 -11.38 16.35
N ARG A 97 -21.36 -10.77 16.18
CA ARG A 97 -21.21 -9.32 15.97
C ARG A 97 -21.29 -8.90 14.51
N ASP A 98 -20.94 -9.80 13.60
CA ASP A 98 -20.97 -9.60 12.14
C ASP A 98 -21.46 -10.89 11.47
N PRO A 99 -22.80 -11.14 11.47
CA PRO A 99 -23.40 -12.39 10.98
C PRO A 99 -23.46 -12.44 9.43
N THR A 100 -22.31 -12.31 8.79
CA THR A 100 -22.18 -12.34 7.34
C THR A 100 -21.62 -13.68 6.83
N PRO A 101 -21.99 -14.10 5.60
CA PRO A 101 -21.38 -15.26 4.95
C PRO A 101 -19.86 -15.17 4.86
N ASN A 102 -19.34 -13.95 4.87
CA ASN A 102 -17.92 -13.66 4.84
C ASN A 102 -17.19 -14.19 6.10
N ARG A 103 -17.83 -14.18 7.27
CA ARG A 103 -17.24 -14.76 8.50
C ARG A 103 -17.10 -16.27 8.38
N GLY A 104 -18.15 -16.97 7.91
CA GLY A 104 -18.09 -18.41 7.65
C GLY A 104 -16.98 -18.77 6.65
N ARG A 105 -16.87 -17.98 5.57
CA ARG A 105 -15.81 -18.15 4.59
C ARG A 105 -14.41 -18.05 5.22
N ARG A 106 -14.14 -17.01 6.04
CA ARG A 106 -12.85 -16.83 6.72
C ARG A 106 -12.52 -18.03 7.62
N PHE A 107 -13.49 -18.54 8.35
CA PHE A 107 -13.29 -19.71 9.21
C PHE A 107 -13.03 -20.99 8.41
N GLY A 108 -13.80 -21.24 7.33
CA GLY A 108 -13.55 -22.37 6.43
C GLY A 108 -12.18 -22.33 5.78
N GLN A 109 -11.76 -21.13 5.29
CA GLN A 109 -10.40 -20.91 4.77
C GLN A 109 -9.32 -21.19 5.83
N ALA A 110 -9.54 -20.77 7.07
CA ALA A 110 -8.61 -21.05 8.17
C ALA A 110 -8.50 -22.55 8.49
N CYS A 111 -9.59 -23.28 8.42
CA CYS A 111 -9.56 -24.75 8.60
C CYS A 111 -8.74 -25.43 7.50
N VAL A 112 -8.91 -25.03 6.25
CA VAL A 112 -8.11 -25.54 5.13
C VAL A 112 -6.64 -25.19 5.30
N LEU A 113 -6.33 -23.93 5.62
CA LEU A 113 -4.97 -23.48 5.89
C LEU A 113 -4.32 -24.29 7.02
N ALA A 114 -5.01 -24.43 8.16
CA ALA A 114 -4.50 -25.17 9.31
C ALA A 114 -4.24 -26.65 9.02
N ALA A 115 -5.03 -27.25 8.13
CA ALA A 115 -4.87 -28.65 7.71
C ALA A 115 -3.72 -28.85 6.72
N GLU A 116 -3.47 -27.87 5.84
CA GLU A 116 -2.56 -28.03 4.71
C GLU A 116 -1.25 -27.25 4.83
N MET A 117 -1.10 -26.36 5.83
CA MET A 117 0.15 -25.64 6.04
C MET A 117 1.29 -26.62 6.41
N ASP A 118 2.49 -26.22 6.07
CA ASP A 118 3.69 -27.00 6.34
C ASP A 118 3.84 -27.27 7.85
N PRO A 119 4.12 -28.52 8.26
CA PRO A 119 4.39 -28.84 9.67
C PRO A 119 5.55 -28.02 10.28
N ALA A 120 6.51 -27.57 9.46
CA ALA A 120 7.63 -26.73 9.90
C ALA A 120 7.23 -25.25 10.14
N THR A 121 5.97 -24.89 9.86
CA THR A 121 5.48 -23.52 10.14
C THR A 121 5.62 -23.21 11.62
N ALA A 122 6.34 -22.14 11.93
CA ALA A 122 6.53 -21.66 13.30
C ALA A 122 5.68 -20.44 13.62
N HIS A 123 5.37 -19.63 12.63
CA HIS A 123 4.65 -18.38 12.78
C HIS A 123 3.82 -18.05 11.55
N LEU A 124 2.68 -17.37 11.74
CA LEU A 124 1.84 -16.88 10.65
C LEU A 124 1.96 -15.35 10.57
N TYR A 125 2.12 -14.83 9.36
CA TYR A 125 2.20 -13.39 9.11
C TYR A 125 1.17 -12.99 8.05
N ALA A 126 0.26 -12.08 8.41
CA ALA A 126 -0.82 -11.66 7.53
C ALA A 126 -0.59 -10.24 6.99
N HIS A 127 -0.67 -10.05 5.69
CA HIS A 127 -0.88 -8.71 5.15
C HIS A 127 -2.36 -8.36 5.19
N PHE A 128 -2.67 -7.27 5.86
CA PHE A 128 -4.01 -6.76 6.20
C PHE A 128 -4.67 -7.47 7.39
N ILE A 129 -5.08 -6.69 8.39
CA ILE A 129 -5.72 -7.17 9.62
C ILE A 129 -7.20 -7.56 9.44
N HIS A 130 -7.84 -7.19 8.30
CA HIS A 130 -9.25 -7.56 8.06
C HIS A 130 -9.40 -9.07 7.71
N THR A 131 -9.62 -9.44 6.43
CA THR A 131 -9.87 -10.83 6.03
C THR A 131 -8.65 -11.74 6.19
N PRO A 132 -7.45 -11.39 5.67
CA PRO A 132 -6.24 -12.20 5.90
C PRO A 132 -5.93 -12.38 7.38
N GLY A 133 -6.00 -11.31 8.18
CA GLY A 133 -5.79 -11.37 9.62
C GLY A 133 -6.80 -12.26 10.35
N SER A 134 -8.06 -12.32 9.89
CA SER A 134 -9.04 -13.27 10.48
C SER A 134 -8.67 -14.72 10.18
N VAL A 135 -8.26 -15.01 8.93
CA VAL A 135 -7.84 -16.36 8.52
C VAL A 135 -6.58 -16.78 9.27
N ALA A 136 -5.59 -15.89 9.37
CA ALA A 136 -4.36 -16.14 10.13
C ALA A 136 -4.67 -16.39 11.61
N ARG A 137 -5.49 -15.56 12.26
CA ARG A 137 -5.90 -15.69 13.66
C ARG A 137 -6.52 -17.05 13.95
N TYR A 138 -7.55 -17.44 13.17
CA TYR A 138 -8.22 -18.72 13.41
C TYR A 138 -7.29 -19.91 13.13
N ALA A 139 -6.47 -19.86 12.08
CA ALA A 139 -5.51 -20.90 11.76
C ALA A 139 -4.41 -21.03 12.84
N ALA A 140 -3.92 -19.89 13.36
CA ALA A 140 -2.96 -19.85 14.46
C ALA A 140 -3.53 -20.48 15.74
N ILE A 141 -4.76 -20.12 16.11
CA ILE A 141 -5.45 -20.71 17.26
C ILE A 141 -5.63 -22.23 17.07
N LEU A 142 -6.08 -22.66 15.88
CA LEU A 142 -6.24 -24.09 15.55
C LEU A 142 -4.94 -24.90 15.76
N ARG A 143 -3.81 -24.33 15.35
CA ARG A 143 -2.49 -24.99 15.40
C ARG A 143 -1.69 -24.72 16.67
N GLY A 144 -2.16 -23.81 17.54
CA GLY A 144 -1.40 -23.37 18.73
C GLY A 144 -0.12 -22.62 18.36
N LEU A 145 -0.15 -21.82 17.28
CA LEU A 145 0.98 -21.05 16.78
C LEU A 145 0.79 -19.56 17.08
N GLY A 146 1.91 -18.81 17.12
CA GLY A 146 1.89 -17.36 17.12
C GLY A 146 1.54 -16.80 15.73
N TRP A 147 1.02 -15.57 15.73
CA TRP A 147 0.76 -14.84 14.49
C TRP A 147 0.97 -13.34 14.67
N SER A 148 1.20 -12.65 13.57
CA SER A 148 1.36 -11.20 13.47
C SER A 148 0.78 -10.68 12.18
N ALA A 149 0.68 -9.37 12.05
CA ALA A 149 0.13 -8.77 10.84
C ALA A 149 0.80 -7.44 10.47
N SER A 150 0.74 -7.10 9.19
CA SER A 150 0.99 -5.76 8.68
C SER A 150 -0.35 -5.11 8.31
N ALA A 151 -0.67 -4.01 8.98
CA ALA A 151 -1.90 -3.24 8.78
C ALA A 151 -1.68 -2.11 7.77
N HIS A 152 -2.64 -1.90 6.88
CA HIS A 152 -2.53 -0.90 5.81
C HIS A 152 -3.77 -0.02 5.76
N ALA A 153 -3.69 1.16 5.15
CA ALA A 153 -4.69 2.22 5.22
C ALA A 153 -6.16 1.75 5.29
N LYS A 154 -6.63 0.99 4.30
CA LYS A 154 -8.04 0.60 4.25
C LYS A 154 -8.47 -0.23 5.45
N ASP A 155 -7.71 -1.21 5.86
CA ASP A 155 -8.09 -2.10 6.94
C ASP A 155 -7.94 -1.47 8.33
N ILE A 156 -7.10 -0.46 8.48
CA ILE A 156 -6.98 0.35 9.70
C ILE A 156 -8.25 1.20 9.88
N TRP A 157 -8.68 1.88 8.81
CA TRP A 157 -9.72 2.89 8.90
C TRP A 157 -11.15 2.35 8.73
N THR A 158 -11.33 1.22 8.03
CA THR A 158 -12.66 0.67 7.72
C THR A 158 -13.01 -0.60 8.49
N THR A 159 -12.08 -1.20 9.26
CA THR A 159 -12.39 -2.34 10.13
C THR A 159 -12.95 -1.84 11.46
N PRO A 160 -14.03 -2.46 11.99
CA PRO A 160 -14.60 -2.08 13.28
C PRO A 160 -13.57 -2.11 14.42
N ALA A 161 -13.68 -1.17 15.37
CA ALA A 161 -12.74 -1.03 16.50
C ALA A 161 -12.62 -2.32 17.31
N TRP A 162 -13.75 -2.99 17.61
CA TRP A 162 -13.76 -4.24 18.37
C TRP A 162 -12.94 -5.35 17.68
N GLU A 163 -13.05 -5.44 16.35
CA GLU A 163 -12.33 -6.47 15.56
C GLU A 163 -10.82 -6.20 15.57
N LYS A 164 -10.43 -4.92 15.44
CA LYS A 164 -9.02 -4.51 15.52
C LYS A 164 -8.46 -4.80 16.90
N ALA A 165 -9.15 -4.37 17.97
CA ALA A 165 -8.70 -4.53 19.36
C ALA A 165 -8.48 -6.01 19.73
N GLU A 166 -9.43 -6.88 19.39
CA GLU A 166 -9.30 -8.32 19.69
C GLU A 166 -8.15 -8.97 18.92
N LYS A 167 -7.96 -8.61 17.64
CA LYS A 167 -6.85 -9.14 16.83
C LYS A 167 -5.50 -8.65 17.36
N LEU A 168 -5.39 -7.36 17.71
CA LEU A 168 -4.19 -6.79 18.29
C LEU A 168 -3.84 -7.45 19.64
N ALA A 169 -4.85 -7.73 20.46
CA ALA A 169 -4.63 -8.42 21.74
C ALA A 169 -4.09 -9.85 21.54
N ASP A 170 -4.60 -10.57 20.54
CA ASP A 170 -4.24 -11.97 20.27
C ASP A 170 -2.92 -12.14 19.52
N MET A 171 -2.50 -11.18 18.67
CA MET A 171 -1.28 -11.31 17.88
C MET A 171 -0.02 -10.97 18.71
N ALA A 172 1.11 -11.49 18.27
CA ALA A 172 2.40 -11.17 18.88
C ALA A 172 2.71 -9.68 18.74
N TRP A 173 2.60 -9.16 17.54
CA TRP A 173 2.78 -7.74 17.17
C TRP A 173 2.07 -7.42 15.86
N CYS A 174 1.88 -6.13 15.62
CA CYS A 174 1.40 -5.56 14.36
C CYS A 174 2.44 -4.59 13.81
N THR A 175 2.55 -4.46 12.51
CA THR A 175 3.26 -3.33 11.88
C THR A 175 2.29 -2.47 11.09
N THR A 176 2.63 -1.22 10.88
CA THR A 176 1.99 -0.33 9.92
C THR A 176 3.00 0.63 9.33
N CYS A 177 2.72 1.13 8.14
CA CYS A 177 3.63 1.98 7.38
C CYS A 177 3.39 3.48 7.58
N THR A 178 2.63 3.88 8.62
CA THR A 178 2.32 5.28 8.92
C THR A 178 2.27 5.53 10.42
N ALA A 179 2.77 6.68 10.89
CA ALA A 179 2.72 7.07 12.29
C ALA A 179 1.27 7.20 12.76
N ALA A 180 0.41 7.89 11.97
CA ALA A 180 -1.01 8.02 12.30
C ALA A 180 -1.71 6.65 12.43
N GLY A 181 -1.33 5.65 11.62
CA GLY A 181 -1.82 4.28 11.73
C GLY A 181 -1.34 3.60 13.01
N ALA A 182 -0.06 3.77 13.37
CA ALA A 182 0.51 3.22 14.58
C ALA A 182 -0.15 3.80 15.84
N ASP A 183 -0.33 5.11 15.88
CA ASP A 183 -1.01 5.81 16.99
C ASP A 183 -2.45 5.33 17.15
N HIS A 184 -3.20 5.25 16.03
CA HIS A 184 -4.57 4.77 16.05
C HIS A 184 -4.70 3.33 16.57
N LEU A 185 -3.81 2.43 16.16
CA LEU A 185 -3.85 1.04 16.60
C LEU A 185 -3.34 0.87 18.02
N ASN A 186 -2.31 1.61 18.44
CA ASN A 186 -1.80 1.63 19.80
C ASN A 186 -2.77 2.29 20.80
N ALA A 187 -3.65 3.18 20.34
CA ALA A 187 -4.75 3.68 21.16
C ALA A 187 -5.78 2.59 21.52
N LEU A 188 -5.91 1.54 20.69
CA LEU A 188 -6.77 0.39 20.97
C LEU A 188 -6.09 -0.63 21.88
N VAL A 189 -4.82 -0.95 21.61
CA VAL A 189 -4.02 -1.89 22.42
C VAL A 189 -2.58 -1.37 22.49
N PRO A 190 -2.16 -0.75 23.59
CA PRO A 190 -0.86 -0.12 23.74
C PRO A 190 0.31 -1.08 23.52
N GLY A 191 1.34 -0.61 22.81
CA GLY A 191 2.61 -1.33 22.60
C GLY A 191 2.55 -2.50 21.62
N LYS A 192 1.41 -2.75 20.97
CA LYS A 192 1.27 -3.84 20.01
C LYS A 192 1.65 -3.48 18.58
N THR A 193 1.63 -2.21 18.23
CA THR A 193 1.86 -1.77 16.85
C THR A 193 3.17 -1.01 16.72
N HIS A 194 4.01 -1.47 15.79
CA HIS A 194 5.29 -0.86 15.43
C HIS A 194 5.17 -0.11 14.11
N LEU A 195 5.74 1.08 14.04
CA LEU A 195 5.89 1.84 12.81
C LEU A 195 7.05 1.27 11.99
N VAL A 196 6.73 0.74 10.81
CA VAL A 196 7.71 0.22 9.86
C VAL A 196 7.37 0.76 8.47
N TYR A 197 8.05 1.80 8.03
CA TYR A 197 7.86 2.33 6.68
C TYR A 197 8.28 1.31 5.64
N HIS A 198 7.50 1.15 4.57
CA HIS A 198 7.85 0.25 3.45
C HIS A 198 9.14 0.69 2.76
N GLY A 199 9.34 2.02 2.68
CA GLY A 199 10.48 2.59 2.00
C GLY A 199 10.51 2.31 0.50
N LEU A 200 11.52 2.86 -0.16
CA LEU A 200 11.77 2.70 -1.58
C LEU A 200 13.07 1.94 -1.83
N ASP A 201 13.00 0.92 -2.69
CA ASP A 201 14.20 0.25 -3.18
C ASP A 201 14.87 1.10 -4.26
N LEU A 202 15.85 1.89 -3.86
CA LEU A 202 16.57 2.84 -4.71
C LEU A 202 17.36 2.16 -5.83
N SER A 203 17.70 0.88 -5.72
CA SER A 203 18.37 0.13 -6.80
C SER A 203 17.45 0.00 -8.02
N ARG A 204 16.15 0.03 -7.82
CA ARG A 204 15.11 -0.02 -8.86
C ARG A 204 14.70 1.36 -9.36
N TRP A 205 15.07 2.40 -8.62
CA TRP A 205 14.78 3.81 -8.87
C TRP A 205 16.06 4.63 -8.94
N PRO A 206 16.95 4.35 -9.91
CA PRO A 206 18.17 5.15 -10.09
C PRO A 206 17.77 6.61 -10.39
N ALA A 207 18.59 7.53 -9.91
CA ALA A 207 18.42 8.95 -10.23
C ALA A 207 18.46 9.16 -11.74
N PRO A 208 17.78 10.20 -12.28
CA PRO A 208 17.89 10.56 -13.68
C PRO A 208 19.34 10.78 -14.10
N ALA A 209 19.72 10.27 -15.27
CA ALA A 209 21.08 10.41 -15.78
C ALA A 209 21.41 11.84 -16.21
N GLU A 210 20.40 12.62 -16.59
CA GLU A 210 20.56 13.98 -17.10
C GLU A 210 19.82 15.00 -16.22
N ALA A 211 20.39 16.18 -16.09
CA ALA A 211 19.74 17.32 -15.47
C ALA A 211 18.57 17.80 -16.37
N ARG A 212 17.46 18.20 -15.72
CA ARG A 212 16.32 18.75 -16.44
C ARG A 212 16.60 20.16 -16.96
N ALA A 213 16.07 20.46 -18.15
CA ALA A 213 16.01 21.84 -18.61
C ALA A 213 15.16 22.70 -17.66
N PRO A 214 15.56 23.93 -17.39
CA PRO A 214 14.84 24.83 -16.46
C PRO A 214 13.62 25.48 -17.15
N ARG A 215 12.55 24.70 -17.40
CA ARG A 215 11.28 25.24 -17.92
C ARG A 215 10.64 26.16 -16.90
N ASP A 216 10.19 27.33 -17.32
CA ASP A 216 9.56 28.34 -16.43
C ASP A 216 8.07 28.59 -16.74
N GLY A 217 7.51 27.85 -17.67
CA GLY A 217 6.11 27.98 -18.08
C GLY A 217 5.82 29.14 -19.01
N THR A 218 6.82 29.78 -19.60
CA THR A 218 6.65 30.85 -20.58
C THR A 218 6.65 30.33 -22.03
N ASP A 219 7.31 29.20 -22.31
CA ASP A 219 7.40 28.60 -23.63
C ASP A 219 6.30 27.56 -23.88
N ALA A 220 5.38 27.86 -24.77
CA ALA A 220 4.30 26.95 -25.17
C ALA A 220 4.80 25.72 -25.96
N GLN A 221 5.99 25.77 -26.56
CA GLN A 221 6.58 24.65 -27.29
C GLN A 221 7.33 23.69 -26.35
N ASP A 222 7.78 24.17 -25.19
CA ASP A 222 8.42 23.36 -24.17
C ASP A 222 7.75 23.59 -22.78
N PRO A 223 6.49 23.16 -22.61
CA PRO A 223 5.69 23.41 -21.39
C PRO A 223 6.23 22.63 -20.18
N VAL A 224 6.02 23.17 -18.99
CA VAL A 224 6.33 22.50 -17.72
C VAL A 224 5.55 21.19 -17.61
N GLN A 225 6.26 20.09 -17.39
CA GLN A 225 5.69 18.74 -17.31
C GLN A 225 5.27 18.41 -15.88
N ILE A 226 3.98 18.47 -15.60
CA ILE A 226 3.38 18.04 -14.34
C ILE A 226 3.08 16.55 -14.45
N VAL A 227 3.50 15.75 -13.47
CA VAL A 227 3.21 14.31 -13.44
C VAL A 227 2.33 13.98 -12.27
N SER A 228 1.33 13.13 -12.48
CA SER A 228 0.52 12.54 -11.42
C SER A 228 0.30 11.04 -11.70
N VAL A 229 0.48 10.23 -10.67
CA VAL A 229 0.35 8.78 -10.77
C VAL A 229 -0.60 8.25 -9.71
N GLY A 230 -1.68 7.60 -10.14
CA GLY A 230 -2.64 7.01 -9.21
C GLY A 230 -3.90 6.53 -9.89
N ARG A 231 -4.66 5.67 -9.18
CA ARG A 231 -5.96 5.19 -9.67
C ARG A 231 -6.97 6.34 -9.70
N LEU A 232 -7.80 6.39 -10.73
CA LEU A 232 -8.90 7.36 -10.85
C LEU A 232 -10.10 6.94 -9.97
N VAL A 233 -9.95 7.17 -8.65
CA VAL A 233 -10.92 6.87 -7.59
C VAL A 233 -11.07 8.08 -6.66
N ALA A 234 -12.19 8.17 -5.92
CA ALA A 234 -12.58 9.34 -5.14
C ALA A 234 -11.50 9.86 -4.18
N LYS A 235 -10.80 8.96 -3.48
CA LYS A 235 -9.76 9.36 -2.51
C LYS A 235 -8.51 10.00 -3.13
N LYS A 236 -8.34 9.95 -4.44
CA LYS A 236 -7.19 10.55 -5.14
C LYS A 236 -7.40 12.01 -5.54
N GLY A 237 -8.63 12.55 -5.41
CA GLY A 237 -8.93 13.96 -5.59
C GLY A 237 -8.59 14.53 -6.98
N TYR A 238 -8.67 13.72 -8.04
CA TYR A 238 -8.35 14.18 -9.38
C TYR A 238 -9.33 15.22 -9.91
N ASP A 239 -10.55 15.25 -9.40
CA ASP A 239 -11.54 16.31 -9.64
C ASP A 239 -11.06 17.66 -9.08
N ASP A 240 -10.48 17.68 -7.88
CA ASP A 240 -9.84 18.86 -7.29
C ASP A 240 -8.62 19.31 -8.11
N LEU A 241 -7.80 18.36 -8.57
CA LEU A 241 -6.64 18.64 -9.41
C LEU A 241 -7.05 19.29 -10.75
N ILE A 242 -8.07 18.74 -11.43
CA ILE A 242 -8.57 19.32 -12.69
C ILE A 242 -9.15 20.71 -12.46
N ALA A 243 -9.90 20.89 -11.37
CA ALA A 243 -10.43 22.21 -11.00
C ALA A 243 -9.30 23.22 -10.70
N ALA A 244 -8.21 22.79 -10.08
CA ALA A 244 -7.03 23.63 -9.83
C ALA A 244 -6.31 23.99 -11.13
N LEU A 245 -6.07 23.03 -12.01
CA LEU A 245 -5.42 23.26 -13.31
C LEU A 245 -6.23 24.20 -14.20
N GLY A 246 -7.56 24.14 -14.16
CA GLY A 246 -8.43 25.07 -14.88
C GLY A 246 -8.40 26.51 -14.37
N ARG A 247 -7.81 26.74 -13.17
CA ARG A 247 -7.64 28.09 -12.57
C ARG A 247 -6.30 28.73 -12.87
N LEU A 248 -5.34 27.96 -13.44
CA LEU A 248 -4.03 28.49 -13.78
C LEU A 248 -4.14 29.60 -14.84
N ASP A 249 -3.19 30.52 -14.84
CA ASP A 249 -3.12 31.59 -15.86
C ASP A 249 -3.09 30.94 -17.25
N LYS A 250 -3.91 31.45 -18.15
CA LYS A 250 -4.06 30.94 -19.53
C LYS A 250 -2.75 31.01 -20.33
N ASN A 251 -1.89 31.98 -20.00
CA ASN A 251 -0.59 32.16 -20.65
C ASN A 251 0.49 31.23 -20.08
N THR A 252 0.22 30.55 -18.96
CA THR A 252 1.18 29.60 -18.38
C THR A 252 1.23 28.33 -19.22
N ALA A 253 2.41 27.97 -19.71
CA ALA A 253 2.66 26.76 -20.48
C ALA A 253 2.93 25.55 -19.59
N TRP A 254 1.96 24.65 -19.47
CA TRP A 254 2.06 23.43 -18.71
C TRP A 254 1.36 22.27 -19.42
N ARG A 255 1.76 21.04 -19.09
CA ARG A 255 1.11 19.81 -19.50
C ARG A 255 1.03 18.83 -18.34
N LEU A 256 -0.12 18.17 -18.14
CA LEU A 256 -0.27 17.10 -17.17
C LEU A 256 -0.12 15.75 -17.85
N VAL A 257 0.79 14.91 -17.32
CA VAL A 257 0.87 13.49 -17.64
C VAL A 257 0.26 12.72 -16.49
N HIS A 258 -0.89 12.08 -16.74
CA HIS A 258 -1.55 11.23 -15.74
C HIS A 258 -1.36 9.75 -16.09
N ILE A 259 -0.87 8.97 -15.10
CA ILE A 259 -0.71 7.52 -15.20
C ILE A 259 -1.59 6.83 -14.17
N GLY A 260 -2.53 6.02 -14.65
CA GLY A 260 -3.45 5.25 -13.83
C GLY A 260 -4.79 5.06 -14.53
N GLY A 261 -5.51 4.02 -14.14
CA GLY A 261 -6.87 3.75 -14.59
C GLY A 261 -7.86 3.86 -13.44
N GLY A 262 -9.15 3.80 -13.75
CA GLY A 262 -10.18 3.76 -12.72
C GLY A 262 -11.56 4.17 -13.20
N PRO A 263 -12.59 3.96 -12.37
CA PRO A 263 -13.98 4.20 -12.76
C PRO A 263 -14.30 5.67 -13.04
N LEU A 264 -13.53 6.62 -12.50
CA LEU A 264 -13.79 8.05 -12.68
C LEU A 264 -13.21 8.62 -13.98
N LYS A 265 -12.58 7.80 -14.87
CA LYS A 265 -11.91 8.30 -16.07
C LYS A 265 -12.83 9.17 -16.94
N ALA A 266 -14.01 8.69 -17.26
CA ALA A 266 -14.93 9.40 -18.16
C ALA A 266 -15.41 10.74 -17.55
N SER A 267 -15.77 10.76 -16.27
CA SER A 267 -16.20 11.99 -15.59
C SER A 267 -15.09 13.03 -15.48
N LEU A 268 -13.86 12.59 -15.21
CA LEU A 268 -12.70 13.49 -15.12
C LEU A 268 -12.31 14.06 -16.50
N GLN A 269 -12.40 13.27 -17.56
CA GLN A 269 -12.21 13.76 -18.93
C GLN A 269 -13.28 14.79 -19.33
N ALA A 270 -14.54 14.54 -18.97
CA ALA A 270 -15.61 15.52 -19.19
C ALA A 270 -15.38 16.82 -18.41
N GLN A 271 -14.93 16.73 -17.16
CA GLN A 271 -14.57 17.89 -16.34
C GLN A 271 -13.42 18.70 -16.97
N ALA A 272 -12.37 18.04 -17.46
CA ALA A 272 -11.25 18.68 -18.14
C ALA A 272 -11.70 19.39 -19.43
N ALA A 273 -12.61 18.78 -20.19
CA ALA A 273 -13.18 19.42 -21.37
C ALA A 273 -14.01 20.66 -21.01
N ALA A 274 -14.86 20.57 -19.98
CA ALA A 274 -15.65 21.71 -19.50
C ALA A 274 -14.77 22.85 -18.97
N ALA A 275 -13.59 22.53 -18.40
CA ALA A 275 -12.60 23.51 -17.96
C ALA A 275 -11.74 24.07 -19.11
N GLY A 276 -11.87 23.56 -20.35
CA GLY A 276 -11.09 24.00 -21.51
C GLY A 276 -9.62 23.62 -21.46
N ILE A 277 -9.27 22.53 -20.76
CA ILE A 277 -7.87 22.06 -20.58
C ILE A 277 -7.65 20.62 -21.04
N ALA A 278 -8.59 20.02 -21.75
CA ALA A 278 -8.53 18.62 -22.14
C ALA A 278 -7.30 18.29 -23.01
N ASP A 279 -6.90 19.18 -23.88
CA ASP A 279 -5.73 19.10 -24.79
C ASP A 279 -4.38 19.20 -24.06
N ARG A 280 -4.38 19.71 -22.82
CA ARG A 280 -3.20 19.81 -21.95
C ARG A 280 -2.98 18.58 -21.07
N ILE A 281 -3.87 17.58 -21.11
CA ILE A 281 -3.81 16.38 -20.25
C ILE A 281 -3.59 15.13 -21.08
N ASP A 282 -2.47 14.46 -20.82
CA ASP A 282 -2.13 13.16 -21.40
C ASP A 282 -2.57 12.03 -20.44
N TRP A 283 -3.67 11.33 -20.80
CA TRP A 283 -4.23 10.22 -20.03
C TRP A 283 -3.64 8.88 -20.48
N ARG A 284 -2.53 8.44 -19.88
CA ARG A 284 -1.80 7.22 -20.30
C ARG A 284 -2.43 5.90 -19.83
N GLY A 285 -3.44 5.94 -18.95
CA GLY A 285 -4.01 4.72 -18.37
C GLY A 285 -3.03 4.01 -17.42
N ALA A 286 -3.33 2.76 -17.09
CA ALA A 286 -2.45 1.95 -16.25
C ALA A 286 -1.19 1.53 -17.02
N GLN A 287 -0.02 1.79 -16.45
CA GLN A 287 1.29 1.50 -17.02
C GLN A 287 2.11 0.62 -16.06
N ASP A 288 3.16 -0.02 -16.59
CA ASP A 288 4.16 -0.70 -15.78
C ASP A 288 5.14 0.28 -15.12
N GLN A 289 5.97 -0.22 -14.23
CA GLN A 289 6.90 0.58 -13.44
C GLN A 289 7.95 1.31 -14.28
N ASN A 290 8.39 0.73 -15.40
CA ASN A 290 9.38 1.37 -16.28
C ASN A 290 8.80 2.62 -16.93
N HIS A 291 7.56 2.55 -17.39
CA HIS A 291 6.86 3.70 -17.97
C HIS A 291 6.56 4.78 -16.92
N VAL A 292 6.20 4.37 -15.68
CA VAL A 292 6.04 5.32 -14.57
C VAL A 292 7.36 6.03 -14.29
N ARG A 293 8.46 5.29 -14.16
CA ARG A 293 9.79 5.86 -13.91
C ARG A 293 10.21 6.81 -15.02
N ALA A 294 10.04 6.43 -16.30
CA ALA A 294 10.35 7.30 -17.42
C ALA A 294 9.55 8.61 -17.40
N ALA A 295 8.27 8.56 -17.07
CA ALA A 295 7.43 9.74 -16.93
C ALA A 295 7.87 10.65 -15.77
N LEU A 296 8.20 10.08 -14.62
CA LEU A 296 8.72 10.84 -13.47
C LEU A 296 10.10 11.44 -13.77
N ALA A 297 10.99 10.70 -14.46
CA ALA A 297 12.29 11.22 -14.87
C ALA A 297 12.18 12.40 -15.85
N ALA A 298 11.20 12.38 -16.74
CA ALA A 298 10.93 13.46 -17.71
C ALA A 298 10.11 14.63 -17.13
N GLY A 299 9.52 14.46 -15.94
CA GLY A 299 8.68 15.47 -15.30
C GLY A 299 9.46 16.59 -14.63
N ASP A 300 8.83 17.73 -14.40
CA ASP A 300 9.37 18.89 -13.68
C ASP A 300 8.77 19.03 -12.28
N LEU A 301 7.52 18.57 -12.10
CA LEU A 301 6.73 18.71 -10.89
C LEU A 301 5.84 17.47 -10.72
N PHE A 302 5.72 16.98 -9.48
CA PHE A 302 4.78 15.92 -9.15
C PHE A 302 3.62 16.47 -8.32
N VAL A 303 2.38 16.05 -8.63
CA VAL A 303 1.19 16.47 -7.89
C VAL A 303 0.33 15.28 -7.48
N LEU A 304 -0.17 15.31 -6.22
CA LEU A 304 -1.10 14.32 -5.70
C LEU A 304 -2.13 14.99 -4.78
N ALA A 305 -3.38 15.10 -5.23
CA ALA A 305 -4.47 15.80 -4.55
C ALA A 305 -5.33 14.86 -3.68
N SER A 306 -4.73 13.89 -2.98
CA SER A 306 -5.44 12.88 -2.19
C SER A 306 -6.35 13.51 -1.12
N ARG A 307 -7.46 12.84 -0.81
CA ARG A 307 -8.42 13.23 0.25
C ARG A 307 -9.00 12.00 0.95
N VAL A 308 -9.74 12.21 2.02
CA VAL A 308 -10.56 11.17 2.64
C VAL A 308 -11.84 11.02 1.82
N ALA A 309 -12.13 9.82 1.33
CA ALA A 309 -13.36 9.52 0.61
C ALA A 309 -14.56 9.44 1.57
N ALA A 310 -15.78 9.52 1.02
CA ALA A 310 -17.02 9.52 1.81
C ALA A 310 -17.21 8.23 2.65
N ASP A 311 -16.65 7.11 2.20
CA ASP A 311 -16.64 5.83 2.94
C ASP A 311 -15.50 5.73 3.99
N GLY A 312 -14.74 6.82 4.20
CA GLY A 312 -13.60 6.88 5.10
C GLY A 312 -12.30 6.28 4.53
N ASP A 313 -12.31 5.72 3.30
CA ASP A 313 -11.09 5.23 2.65
C ASP A 313 -10.14 6.40 2.34
N ARG A 314 -8.87 6.20 2.63
CA ARG A 314 -7.79 7.16 2.42
C ARG A 314 -6.50 6.45 2.04
N ASP A 315 -5.55 7.20 1.53
CA ASP A 315 -4.21 6.64 1.34
C ASP A 315 -3.52 6.45 2.71
N GLY A 316 -2.59 5.50 2.78
CA GLY A 316 -1.54 5.52 3.78
C GLY A 316 -0.47 6.54 3.37
N LEU A 317 0.78 6.14 3.36
CA LEU A 317 1.85 6.89 2.70
C LEU A 317 1.92 6.41 1.24
N PRO A 318 1.54 7.24 0.25
CA PRO A 318 1.57 6.82 -1.16
C PRO A 318 3.00 6.64 -1.65
N ASN A 319 3.38 5.41 -2.05
CA ASN A 319 4.73 5.11 -2.54
C ASN A 319 5.17 6.00 -3.69
N VAL A 320 4.23 6.44 -4.53
CA VAL A 320 4.51 7.30 -5.67
C VAL A 320 5.12 8.66 -5.29
N LEU A 321 4.90 9.15 -4.06
CA LEU A 321 5.58 10.34 -3.54
C LEU A 321 7.08 10.08 -3.38
N MET A 322 7.45 8.92 -2.83
CA MET A 322 8.85 8.51 -2.69
C MET A 322 9.47 8.21 -4.07
N GLU A 323 8.70 7.62 -4.98
CA GLU A 323 9.11 7.37 -6.37
C GLU A 323 9.41 8.69 -7.10
N ALA A 324 8.53 9.68 -7.00
CA ALA A 324 8.73 11.01 -7.56
C ALA A 324 9.92 11.74 -6.93
N ALA A 325 10.03 11.69 -5.61
CA ALA A 325 11.15 12.25 -4.86
C ALA A 325 12.50 11.63 -5.28
N SER A 326 12.56 10.31 -5.49
CA SER A 326 13.78 9.63 -5.94
C SER A 326 14.26 10.14 -7.30
N GLN A 327 13.32 10.62 -8.11
CA GLN A 327 13.61 11.26 -9.40
C GLN A 327 13.89 12.76 -9.28
N GLY A 328 13.99 13.32 -8.07
CA GLY A 328 14.30 14.73 -7.83
C GLY A 328 13.17 15.68 -8.21
N LEU A 329 11.91 15.25 -8.20
CA LEU A 329 10.76 16.11 -8.46
C LEU A 329 10.37 16.91 -7.21
N ALA A 330 10.07 18.19 -7.37
CA ALA A 330 9.34 18.96 -6.37
C ALA A 330 7.93 18.36 -6.20
N LEU A 331 7.47 18.25 -4.96
CA LEU A 331 6.20 17.62 -4.64
C LEU A 331 5.15 18.67 -4.28
N VAL A 332 3.97 18.59 -4.89
CA VAL A 332 2.76 19.28 -4.42
C VAL A 332 1.77 18.20 -3.99
N ALA A 333 1.36 18.24 -2.75
CA ALA A 333 0.43 17.24 -2.23
C ALA A 333 -0.55 17.86 -1.21
N THR A 334 -1.60 17.14 -0.91
CA THR A 334 -2.55 17.54 0.11
C THR A 334 -2.11 17.10 1.51
N ASP A 335 -2.39 17.94 2.50
CA ASP A 335 -2.18 17.66 3.92
C ASP A 335 -3.26 16.70 4.43
N VAL A 336 -3.12 15.43 4.10
CA VAL A 336 -4.08 14.38 4.48
C VAL A 336 -3.39 13.07 4.80
N ALA A 337 -3.92 12.37 5.79
CA ALA A 337 -3.48 11.05 6.22
C ALA A 337 -1.97 11.04 6.58
N ALA A 338 -1.17 10.19 5.94
CA ALA A 338 0.26 10.10 6.20
C ALA A 338 1.15 10.87 5.18
N ILE A 339 0.55 11.64 4.29
CA ILE A 339 1.32 12.44 3.32
C ILE A 339 2.29 13.40 4.02
N PRO A 340 1.89 14.12 5.10
CA PRO A 340 2.80 15.00 5.85
C PRO A 340 3.98 14.29 6.51
N GLU A 341 3.88 12.98 6.75
CA GLU A 341 5.00 12.20 7.30
C GLU A 341 6.20 12.16 6.32
N PHE A 342 5.93 12.29 5.02
CA PHE A 342 6.97 12.33 3.98
C PHE A 342 7.16 13.73 3.39
N VAL A 343 6.08 14.40 3.00
CA VAL A 343 6.16 15.74 2.39
C VAL A 343 6.24 16.79 3.50
N ALA A 344 7.42 17.37 3.68
CA ALA A 344 7.67 18.47 4.61
C ALA A 344 7.99 19.75 3.82
N GLU A 345 7.92 20.91 4.45
CA GLU A 345 8.18 22.22 3.82
C GLU A 345 9.51 22.29 3.05
N ALA A 346 10.52 21.55 3.51
CA ALA A 346 11.82 21.50 2.83
C ALA A 346 11.79 20.76 1.49
N CYS A 347 10.85 19.81 1.27
CA CYS A 347 10.85 18.92 0.11
C CYS A 347 9.57 18.97 -0.74
N GLY A 348 8.63 19.85 -0.40
CA GLY A 348 7.38 19.98 -1.16
C GLY A 348 6.47 21.03 -0.57
N VAL A 349 5.31 21.20 -1.19
CA VAL A 349 4.24 22.08 -0.76
C VAL A 349 3.03 21.24 -0.37
N LEU A 350 2.53 21.43 0.85
CA LEU A 350 1.28 20.85 1.32
C LEU A 350 0.16 21.87 1.23
N VAL A 351 -0.99 21.45 0.72
CA VAL A 351 -2.21 22.25 0.62
C VAL A 351 -3.38 21.53 1.29
N PRO A 352 -4.41 22.25 1.76
CA PRO A 352 -5.59 21.60 2.32
C PRO A 352 -6.27 20.66 1.30
N PRO A 353 -6.75 19.47 1.73
CA PRO A 353 -7.51 18.59 0.84
C PRO A 353 -8.87 19.21 0.48
N GLY A 354 -9.32 19.03 -0.77
CA GLY A 354 -10.57 19.60 -1.26
C GLY A 354 -10.52 21.10 -1.49
N ASP A 355 -9.33 21.69 -1.58
CA ASP A 355 -9.13 23.12 -1.88
C ASP A 355 -8.40 23.32 -3.23
N PRO A 356 -9.14 23.34 -4.35
CA PRO A 356 -8.56 23.59 -5.66
C PRO A 356 -7.90 24.96 -5.82
N ALA A 357 -8.29 25.94 -5.00
CA ALA A 357 -7.71 27.29 -5.09
C ALA A 357 -6.28 27.32 -4.52
N SER A 358 -6.08 26.76 -3.33
CA SER A 358 -4.75 26.60 -2.73
C SER A 358 -3.85 25.72 -3.59
N LEU A 359 -4.40 24.65 -4.17
CA LEU A 359 -3.66 23.77 -5.08
C LEU A 359 -3.23 24.53 -6.36
N ALA A 360 -4.12 25.35 -6.94
CA ALA A 360 -3.79 26.16 -8.12
C ALA A 360 -2.68 27.18 -7.80
N THR A 361 -2.75 27.85 -6.64
CA THR A 361 -1.72 28.81 -6.19
C THR A 361 -0.36 28.14 -6.06
N ALA A 362 -0.29 26.95 -5.43
CA ALA A 362 0.94 26.20 -5.27
C ALA A 362 1.53 25.75 -6.63
N LEU A 363 0.67 25.26 -7.53
CA LEU A 363 1.08 24.86 -8.86
C LEU A 363 1.57 26.05 -9.68
N GLN A 364 0.83 27.18 -9.70
CA GLN A 364 1.20 28.38 -10.43
C GLN A 364 2.58 28.91 -10.00
N SER A 365 2.82 28.96 -8.68
CA SER A 365 4.10 29.40 -8.11
C SER A 365 5.25 28.50 -8.55
N LEU A 366 5.08 27.18 -8.46
CA LEU A 366 6.16 26.25 -8.79
C LEU A 366 6.36 26.06 -10.30
N ILE A 367 5.35 26.29 -11.13
CA ILE A 367 5.51 26.31 -12.58
C ILE A 367 6.45 27.45 -12.99
N GLY A 368 6.24 28.66 -12.41
CA GLY A 368 7.04 29.84 -12.73
C GLY A 368 8.42 29.90 -12.07
N ASP A 369 8.75 28.97 -11.15
CA ASP A 369 10.02 29.01 -10.40
C ASP A 369 10.81 27.69 -10.51
N PRO A 370 11.62 27.52 -11.58
CA PRO A 370 12.46 26.35 -11.75
C PRO A 370 13.53 26.21 -10.64
N THR A 371 13.97 27.30 -10.04
CA THR A 371 14.95 27.28 -8.95
C THR A 371 14.35 26.68 -7.67
N ALA A 372 13.13 27.11 -7.32
CA ALA A 372 12.41 26.50 -6.20
C ALA A 372 12.14 25.01 -6.45
N ARG A 373 11.73 24.63 -7.67
CA ARG A 373 11.54 23.21 -8.02
C ARG A 373 12.83 22.41 -7.84
N ALA A 374 13.97 22.90 -8.33
CA ALA A 374 15.26 22.22 -8.19
C ALA A 374 15.65 22.06 -6.72
N ARG A 375 15.50 23.11 -5.91
CA ARG A 375 15.79 23.07 -4.47
C ARG A 375 14.90 22.05 -3.74
N LEU A 376 13.58 22.11 -3.95
CA LEU A 376 12.64 21.19 -3.31
C LEU A 376 12.85 19.75 -3.76
N GLY A 377 13.09 19.53 -5.06
CA GLY A 377 13.35 18.20 -5.61
C GLY A 377 14.62 17.56 -5.06
N THR A 378 15.72 18.33 -4.92
CA THR A 378 16.97 17.86 -4.30
C THR A 378 16.75 17.49 -2.83
N ALA A 379 15.99 18.29 -2.09
CA ALA A 379 15.67 17.99 -0.70
C ALA A 379 14.77 16.75 -0.57
N ALA A 380 13.79 16.58 -1.47
CA ALA A 380 12.92 15.40 -1.52
C ALA A 380 13.73 14.12 -1.81
N GLN A 381 14.67 14.18 -2.77
CA GLN A 381 15.56 13.08 -3.09
C GLN A 381 16.45 12.70 -1.91
N SER A 382 17.06 13.69 -1.24
CA SER A 382 17.87 13.46 -0.04
C SER A 382 17.05 12.83 1.10
N ARG A 383 15.77 13.26 1.26
CA ARG A 383 14.89 12.73 2.29
C ARG A 383 14.55 11.25 2.05
N VAL A 384 14.19 10.85 0.82
CA VAL A 384 13.85 9.45 0.54
C VAL A 384 15.08 8.55 0.74
N GLN A 385 16.27 9.00 0.37
CA GLN A 385 17.51 8.25 0.55
C GLN A 385 17.87 8.05 2.03
N ARG A 386 17.72 9.07 2.85
CA ARG A 386 18.10 9.04 4.25
C ARG A 386 17.04 8.39 5.15
N ASP A 387 15.76 8.75 4.97
CA ASP A 387 14.71 8.45 5.95
C ASP A 387 13.83 7.28 5.53
N PHE A 388 13.72 6.99 4.23
CA PHE A 388 12.81 5.99 3.66
C PHE A 388 13.49 4.95 2.76
N PRO A 389 14.72 4.49 3.03
CA PRO A 389 15.28 3.39 2.25
C PRO A 389 14.57 2.07 2.62
N PHE A 390 14.24 1.26 1.62
CA PHE A 390 13.60 -0.06 1.81
C PHE A 390 14.37 -0.96 2.80
N ALA A 391 15.70 -0.94 2.75
CA ALA A 391 16.56 -1.76 3.61
C ALA A 391 16.28 -1.54 5.10
N ARG A 392 15.95 -0.31 5.51
CA ARG A 392 15.63 0.03 6.91
C ARG A 392 14.31 -0.62 7.37
N GLY A 393 13.26 -0.54 6.57
CA GLY A 393 11.97 -1.17 6.89
C GLY A 393 12.06 -2.69 6.88
N ARG A 394 12.76 -3.26 5.89
CA ARG A 394 13.02 -4.69 5.80
C ARG A 394 13.77 -5.22 7.04
N GLU A 395 14.82 -4.55 7.46
CA GLU A 395 15.60 -4.94 8.65
C GLU A 395 14.74 -4.85 9.91
N ALA A 396 13.97 -3.77 10.10
CA ALA A 396 13.08 -3.62 11.24
C ALA A 396 12.04 -4.77 11.30
N LEU A 397 11.47 -5.14 10.17
CA LEU A 397 10.52 -6.26 10.10
C LEU A 397 11.22 -7.60 10.39
N TYR A 398 12.44 -7.80 9.86
CA TYR A 398 13.21 -9.01 10.14
C TYR A 398 13.47 -9.18 11.63
N GLN A 399 13.83 -8.12 12.34
CA GLN A 399 14.06 -8.13 13.78
C GLN A 399 12.82 -8.50 14.60
N LEU A 400 11.61 -8.17 14.12
CA LEU A 400 10.34 -8.59 14.71
C LEU A 400 10.00 -10.05 14.40
N LEU A 401 10.34 -10.55 13.22
CA LEU A 401 10.06 -11.92 12.78
C LEU A 401 11.05 -12.95 13.34
N HIS A 402 12.32 -12.60 13.39
CA HIS A 402 13.40 -13.52 13.76
C HIS A 402 13.18 -14.24 15.11
N PRO A 403 12.76 -13.56 16.20
CA PRO A 403 12.45 -14.23 17.46
C PRO A 403 11.28 -15.21 17.37
N CYS A 404 10.30 -14.96 16.49
CA CYS A 404 9.15 -15.84 16.26
C CYS A 404 9.53 -17.15 15.55
N LEU A 405 10.65 -17.14 14.82
CA LEU A 405 11.14 -18.27 14.02
C LEU A 405 12.30 -19.03 14.71
N SER A 406 12.90 -18.44 15.72
CA SER A 406 13.97 -19.09 16.51
C SER A 406 13.39 -20.16 17.43
N PRO A 407 14.12 -21.28 17.72
CA PRO A 407 13.70 -22.19 18.77
C PRO A 407 13.67 -21.43 20.11
N PRO A 408 12.75 -21.76 21.04
CA PRO A 408 12.77 -21.16 22.35
C PRO A 408 14.16 -21.40 22.96
N THR A 409 14.78 -20.34 23.44
CA THR A 409 16.04 -20.46 24.18
C THR A 409 15.79 -21.36 25.38
N PRO A 410 16.53 -22.47 25.58
CA PRO A 410 16.37 -23.26 26.79
C PRO A 410 16.65 -22.36 28.01
N LEU A 411 15.69 -22.36 28.96
CA LEU A 411 15.82 -21.71 30.26
C LEU A 411 16.92 -22.34 31.07
#